data_c54626d4e033e8742e82264503062093
#
_entry.id   c54626d4e033e8742e82264503062093
#
_cell.length_a   1.000
_cell.length_b   1.000
_cell.length_c   1.000
_cell.angle_alpha   90.00
_cell.angle_beta   90.00
_cell.angle_gamma   90.00
#
_symmetry.space_group_name_H-M   'P 1'
#
loop_
_entity.id
_entity.type
_entity.pdbx_description
1 polymer ?
#
loop_
_entity_poly.entity_id
_entity_poly.type
_entity_poly.pdbx_seq_one_letter_code
_entity_poly.pdbx_strand_id
1 'polypeptide(L)'
;VIPYFGWARQDRKDKPRVSIGAKLVADLLSVAGIDRLITMDLHADQIQGFFNIPVDHLYASAVFLPYIESLKLDDLVIATPDVGGSKRASTFSKYLGVPLVLCNKTREKANVVATMQIIGDVKDKNVVLVDDIVDTAGTITKAANIMMEAGAKSVRAIASHCVMSDPASFRVQESGLTEMVFTDSI
;
A
#
# COMPACT_ATOMS: atom_id res chain seq x y z
N VAL A 1 -15.05 -7.37 -14.23
CA VAL A 1 -14.32 -6.34 -13.45
C VAL A 1 -14.08 -6.89 -12.05
N ILE A 2 -12.84 -6.85 -11.58
CA ILE A 2 -12.42 -7.27 -10.23
C ILE A 2 -11.53 -6.16 -9.70
N PRO A 3 -12.08 -5.10 -9.09
CA PRO A 3 -11.27 -3.96 -8.61
C PRO A 3 -10.22 -4.42 -7.61
N TYR A 4 -10.60 -5.18 -6.59
CA TYR A 4 -9.70 -5.81 -5.65
C TYR A 4 -9.44 -7.28 -6.04
N PHE A 5 -8.24 -7.56 -6.55
CA PHE A 5 -7.80 -8.92 -6.82
C PHE A 5 -7.21 -9.55 -5.55
N GLY A 6 -8.08 -10.18 -4.76
CA GLY A 6 -7.78 -10.62 -3.37
C GLY A 6 -6.61 -11.61 -3.21
N TRP A 7 -6.16 -12.25 -4.30
CA TRP A 7 -4.99 -13.15 -4.32
C TRP A 7 -3.70 -12.48 -4.74
N ALA A 8 -3.71 -11.16 -5.00
CA ALA A 8 -2.56 -10.42 -5.50
C ALA A 8 -1.31 -10.52 -4.62
N ARG A 9 -1.46 -10.68 -3.29
CA ARG A 9 -0.33 -10.89 -2.36
C ARG A 9 0.31 -12.27 -2.44
N GLN A 10 -0.29 -13.23 -3.20
CA GLN A 10 0.24 -14.57 -3.45
C GLN A 10 0.82 -14.68 -4.87
N ASP A 11 1.62 -13.70 -5.26
CA ASP A 11 2.22 -13.56 -6.59
C ASP A 11 3.51 -14.37 -6.78
N ARG A 12 4.09 -14.87 -5.68
CA ARG A 12 5.35 -15.59 -5.64
C ARG A 12 5.39 -16.59 -4.48
N LYS A 13 6.37 -17.49 -4.51
CA LYS A 13 6.67 -18.37 -3.39
C LYS A 13 7.58 -17.65 -2.39
N ASP A 14 7.08 -17.33 -1.23
CA ASP A 14 7.83 -16.78 -0.10
C ASP A 14 8.38 -17.87 0.84
N LYS A 15 7.86 -19.11 0.73
CA LYS A 15 8.24 -20.28 1.50
C LYS A 15 8.20 -21.53 0.63
N PRO A 16 8.92 -22.61 1.04
CA PRO A 16 8.78 -23.93 0.40
C PRO A 16 7.34 -24.45 0.49
N ARG A 17 6.88 -25.12 -0.57
CA ARG A 17 5.59 -25.83 -0.64
C ARG A 17 4.35 -24.93 -0.55
N VAL A 18 4.46 -23.64 -0.85
CA VAL A 18 3.31 -22.74 -1.03
C VAL A 18 2.93 -22.63 -2.50
N SER A 19 1.66 -22.35 -2.77
CA SER A 19 1.16 -22.07 -4.12
C SER A 19 1.42 -20.62 -4.50
N ILE A 20 1.38 -20.33 -5.81
CA ILE A 20 1.21 -18.98 -6.36
C ILE A 20 -0.28 -18.80 -6.62
N GLY A 21 -1.01 -18.38 -5.59
CA GLY A 21 -2.48 -18.29 -5.62
C GLY A 21 -2.99 -17.35 -6.71
N ALA A 22 -2.28 -16.25 -6.96
CA ALA A 22 -2.62 -15.30 -8.03
C ALA A 22 -2.63 -15.97 -9.42
N LYS A 23 -1.66 -16.87 -9.70
CA LYS A 23 -1.62 -17.63 -10.96
C LYS A 23 -2.75 -18.65 -11.05
N LEU A 24 -3.02 -19.37 -9.96
CA LEU A 24 -4.13 -20.33 -9.92
C LEU A 24 -5.47 -19.66 -10.26
N VAL A 25 -5.74 -18.51 -9.63
CA VAL A 25 -7.00 -17.77 -9.87
C VAL A 25 -7.04 -17.19 -11.30
N ALA A 26 -5.92 -16.73 -11.83
CA ALA A 26 -5.84 -16.28 -13.21
C ALA A 26 -6.21 -17.42 -14.20
N ASP A 27 -5.71 -18.64 -13.96
CA ASP A 27 -6.04 -19.81 -14.78
C ASP A 27 -7.52 -20.19 -14.66
N LEU A 28 -8.07 -20.20 -13.43
CA LEU A 28 -9.48 -20.51 -13.20
C LEU A 28 -10.41 -19.53 -13.91
N LEU A 29 -10.12 -18.22 -13.85
CA LEU A 29 -10.87 -17.20 -14.54
C LEU A 29 -10.79 -17.35 -16.06
N SER A 30 -9.60 -17.68 -16.59
CA SER A 30 -9.42 -17.94 -18.02
C SER A 30 -10.21 -19.17 -18.49
N VAL A 31 -10.20 -20.26 -17.72
CA VAL A 31 -11.00 -21.48 -18.01
C VAL A 31 -12.49 -21.19 -17.90
N ALA A 32 -12.92 -20.32 -16.99
CA ALA A 32 -14.30 -19.87 -16.88
C ALA A 32 -14.78 -19.03 -18.07
N GLY A 33 -13.86 -18.64 -18.99
CA GLY A 33 -14.22 -18.02 -20.26
C GLY A 33 -14.29 -16.50 -20.21
N ILE A 34 -13.54 -15.84 -19.30
CA ILE A 34 -13.43 -14.37 -19.36
C ILE A 34 -12.55 -13.94 -20.53
N ASP A 35 -12.92 -12.87 -21.22
CA ASP A 35 -12.18 -12.32 -22.39
C ASP A 35 -11.21 -11.20 -22.01
N ARG A 36 -11.45 -10.53 -20.88
CA ARG A 36 -10.70 -9.37 -20.42
C ARG A 36 -10.86 -9.19 -18.92
N LEU A 37 -9.81 -8.78 -18.23
CA LEU A 37 -9.85 -8.39 -16.81
C LEU A 37 -9.65 -6.88 -16.67
N ILE A 38 -10.47 -6.23 -15.86
CA ILE A 38 -10.24 -4.86 -15.39
C ILE A 38 -10.03 -4.96 -13.87
N THR A 39 -8.90 -4.46 -13.38
CA THR A 39 -8.51 -4.49 -11.97
C THR A 39 -7.82 -3.19 -11.56
N MET A 40 -7.68 -2.95 -10.25
CA MET A 40 -7.06 -1.74 -9.71
C MET A 40 -5.92 -2.11 -8.78
N ASP A 41 -4.82 -1.35 -8.84
CA ASP A 41 -3.65 -1.41 -7.94
C ASP A 41 -3.27 -2.82 -7.49
N LEU A 42 -2.91 -3.67 -8.44
CA LEU A 42 -2.34 -4.98 -8.14
C LEU A 42 -1.13 -4.82 -7.19
N HIS A 43 -1.04 -5.73 -6.22
CA HIS A 43 0.09 -5.77 -5.27
C HIS A 43 1.45 -5.83 -5.98
N ALA A 44 1.49 -6.48 -7.13
CA ALA A 44 2.65 -6.58 -8.00
C ALA A 44 2.22 -6.48 -9.47
N ASP A 45 2.81 -5.53 -10.22
CA ASP A 45 2.46 -5.26 -11.62
C ASP A 45 2.59 -6.51 -12.53
N GLN A 46 3.54 -7.41 -12.23
CA GLN A 46 3.82 -8.61 -13.00
C GLN A 46 2.67 -9.64 -12.97
N ILE A 47 1.69 -9.52 -12.07
CA ILE A 47 0.50 -10.38 -12.03
C ILE A 47 -0.28 -10.31 -13.34
N GLN A 48 -0.22 -9.17 -14.06
CA GLN A 48 -0.79 -9.03 -15.40
C GLN A 48 -0.29 -10.12 -16.35
N GLY A 49 0.98 -10.54 -16.20
CA GLY A 49 1.57 -11.62 -16.99
C GLY A 49 1.10 -13.04 -16.63
N PHE A 50 0.29 -13.20 -15.59
CA PHE A 50 -0.32 -14.50 -15.26
C PHE A 50 -1.54 -14.82 -16.11
N PHE A 51 -2.10 -13.82 -16.78
CA PHE A 51 -3.24 -13.94 -17.66
C PHE A 51 -2.80 -14.07 -19.12
N ASN A 52 -3.47 -14.94 -19.87
CA ASN A 52 -3.30 -15.05 -21.33
C ASN A 52 -4.34 -14.21 -22.08
N ILE A 53 -5.03 -13.32 -21.39
CA ILE A 53 -6.05 -12.40 -21.91
C ILE A 53 -5.64 -10.96 -21.55
N PRO A 54 -6.17 -9.94 -22.21
CA PRO A 54 -5.91 -8.54 -21.88
C PRO A 54 -6.28 -8.22 -20.43
N VAL A 55 -5.39 -7.46 -19.76
CA VAL A 55 -5.60 -6.95 -18.40
C VAL A 55 -5.49 -5.44 -18.41
N ASP A 56 -6.55 -4.75 -18.01
CA ASP A 56 -6.54 -3.32 -17.75
C ASP A 56 -6.24 -3.09 -16.28
N HIS A 57 -5.01 -2.73 -15.99
CA HIS A 57 -4.54 -2.41 -14.65
C HIS A 57 -4.70 -0.91 -14.41
N LEU A 58 -5.73 -0.52 -13.67
CA LEU A 58 -6.00 0.86 -13.29
C LEU A 58 -5.21 1.23 -12.02
N TYR A 59 -4.91 2.52 -11.88
CA TYR A 59 -4.17 3.05 -10.74
C TYR A 59 -5.01 4.07 -9.97
N ALA A 60 -5.20 3.85 -8.68
CA ALA A 60 -5.91 4.78 -7.79
C ALA A 60 -5.17 6.13 -7.61
N SER A 61 -3.92 6.23 -8.09
CA SER A 61 -3.23 7.52 -8.15
C SER A 61 -4.02 8.59 -8.91
N ALA A 62 -4.83 8.21 -9.91
CA ALA A 62 -5.71 9.12 -10.62
C ALA A 62 -6.75 9.80 -9.71
N VAL A 63 -7.13 9.17 -8.61
CA VAL A 63 -8.08 9.69 -7.61
C VAL A 63 -7.33 10.33 -6.44
N PHE A 64 -6.27 9.68 -5.96
CA PHE A 64 -5.56 10.14 -4.78
C PHE A 64 -4.69 11.38 -5.01
N LEU A 65 -4.12 11.58 -6.20
CA LEU A 65 -3.30 12.77 -6.45
C LEU A 65 -4.12 14.07 -6.34
N PRO A 66 -5.29 14.22 -7.02
CA PRO A 66 -6.14 15.39 -6.84
C PRO A 66 -6.62 15.57 -5.38
N TYR A 67 -6.87 14.47 -4.67
CA TYR A 67 -7.23 14.51 -3.26
C TYR A 67 -6.09 15.11 -2.42
N ILE A 68 -4.85 14.62 -2.56
CA ILE A 68 -3.69 15.14 -1.81
C ILE A 68 -3.46 16.63 -2.13
N GLU A 69 -3.56 17.05 -3.39
CA GLU A 69 -3.44 18.45 -3.80
C GLU A 69 -4.52 19.32 -3.15
N SER A 70 -5.75 18.79 -3.00
CA SER A 70 -6.85 19.53 -2.37
C SER A 70 -6.64 19.83 -0.89
N LEU A 71 -5.81 19.04 -0.20
CA LEU A 71 -5.48 19.22 1.22
C LEU A 71 -4.60 20.45 1.46
N LYS A 72 -3.90 20.97 0.43
CA LYS A 72 -3.02 22.14 0.49
C LYS A 72 -2.03 22.11 1.66
N LEU A 73 -1.40 20.95 1.85
CA LEU A 73 -0.46 20.72 2.95
C LEU A 73 0.89 21.37 2.66
N ASP A 74 1.31 22.27 3.56
CA ASP A 74 2.67 22.80 3.55
C ASP A 74 3.66 21.71 3.98
N ASP A 75 4.91 21.81 3.52
CA ASP A 75 5.99 20.87 3.89
C ASP A 75 5.59 19.38 3.72
N LEU A 76 4.88 19.07 2.62
CA LEU A 76 4.42 17.73 2.32
C LEU A 76 5.58 16.81 1.99
N VAL A 77 5.53 15.58 2.52
CA VAL A 77 6.36 14.45 2.10
C VAL A 77 5.49 13.23 1.85
N ILE A 78 5.84 12.46 0.83
CA ILE A 78 5.22 11.15 0.57
C ILE A 78 6.05 10.08 1.27
N ALA A 79 5.38 9.11 1.88
CA ALA A 79 6.05 8.01 2.56
C ALA A 79 5.42 6.65 2.18
N THR A 80 6.18 5.59 2.41
CA THR A 80 5.66 4.22 2.32
C THR A 80 5.96 3.45 3.61
N PRO A 81 5.00 2.61 4.08
CA PRO A 81 5.15 1.86 5.34
C PRO A 81 6.16 0.71 5.24
N ASP A 82 6.60 0.35 4.05
CA ASP A 82 7.67 -0.63 3.81
C ASP A 82 8.39 -0.39 2.48
N VAL A 83 9.49 -1.11 2.26
CA VAL A 83 10.31 -0.98 1.05
C VAL A 83 9.57 -1.51 -0.20
N GLY A 84 8.63 -2.44 -0.04
CA GLY A 84 7.84 -3.01 -1.15
C GLY A 84 6.98 -1.96 -1.86
N GLY A 85 6.45 -0.99 -1.12
CA GLY A 85 5.67 0.12 -1.65
C GLY A 85 6.47 1.24 -2.30
N SER A 86 7.81 1.17 -2.32
CA SER A 86 8.69 2.28 -2.75
C SER A 86 8.43 2.77 -4.17
N LYS A 87 8.15 1.87 -5.13
CA LYS A 87 7.82 2.22 -6.51
C LYS A 87 6.54 3.05 -6.59
N ARG A 88 5.49 2.62 -5.87
CA ARG A 88 4.19 3.32 -5.79
C ARG A 88 4.38 4.71 -5.18
N ALA A 89 4.97 4.80 -4.00
CA ALA A 89 5.21 6.06 -3.31
C ALA A 89 6.09 7.02 -4.13
N SER A 90 7.09 6.51 -4.87
CA SER A 90 7.92 7.30 -5.78
C SER A 90 7.11 7.94 -6.92
N THR A 91 6.07 7.27 -7.41
CA THR A 91 5.17 7.85 -8.42
C THR A 91 4.46 9.09 -7.87
N PHE A 92 3.91 9.01 -6.66
CA PHE A 92 3.27 10.16 -5.99
C PHE A 92 4.27 11.29 -5.70
N SER A 93 5.43 10.96 -5.12
CA SER A 93 6.49 11.91 -4.82
C SER A 93 6.93 12.69 -6.06
N LYS A 94 7.16 12.00 -7.19
CA LYS A 94 7.56 12.63 -8.45
C LYS A 94 6.49 13.52 -9.05
N TYR A 95 5.22 13.07 -9.02
CA TYR A 95 4.11 13.85 -9.56
C TYR A 95 3.91 15.14 -8.78
N LEU A 96 3.92 15.05 -7.45
CA LEU A 96 3.71 16.19 -6.55
C LEU A 96 4.98 17.07 -6.38
N GLY A 97 6.14 16.62 -6.85
CA GLY A 97 7.40 17.35 -6.69
C GLY A 97 7.88 17.43 -5.23
N VAL A 98 7.57 16.45 -4.39
CA VAL A 98 7.88 16.45 -2.95
C VAL A 98 8.81 15.29 -2.57
N PRO A 99 9.54 15.37 -1.43
CA PRO A 99 10.44 14.31 -0.99
C PRO A 99 9.74 12.97 -0.75
N LEU A 100 10.50 11.87 -0.90
CA LEU A 100 10.10 10.51 -0.57
C LEU A 100 10.80 10.04 0.70
N VAL A 101 10.02 9.47 1.62
CA VAL A 101 10.48 8.83 2.86
C VAL A 101 10.10 7.35 2.84
N LEU A 102 11.01 6.50 3.30
CA LEU A 102 10.79 5.06 3.34
C LEU A 102 10.83 4.56 4.79
N CYS A 103 9.93 3.64 5.13
CA CYS A 103 10.09 2.83 6.33
C CYS A 103 10.77 1.50 5.97
N ASN A 104 11.87 1.21 6.65
CA ASN A 104 12.55 -0.06 6.53
C ASN A 104 12.27 -0.92 7.76
N LYS A 105 11.64 -2.08 7.53
CA LYS A 105 11.34 -3.05 8.58
C LYS A 105 12.45 -4.08 8.66
N THR A 106 13.29 -3.98 9.69
CA THR A 106 14.39 -4.92 9.93
C THR A 106 13.94 -5.97 10.95
N ARG A 107 14.12 -7.26 10.60
CA ARG A 107 14.00 -8.39 11.52
C ARG A 107 15.41 -8.95 11.76
N GLU A 108 15.99 -8.69 12.91
CA GLU A 108 17.34 -9.17 13.22
C GLU A 108 17.37 -10.69 13.51
N LYS A 109 16.29 -11.26 14.03
CA LYS A 109 16.15 -12.71 14.30
C LYS A 109 14.69 -13.13 14.26
N ALA A 110 14.42 -14.42 14.01
CA ALA A 110 13.11 -15.03 14.25
C ALA A 110 12.73 -14.82 15.73
N ASN A 111 11.52 -14.30 16.01
CA ASN A 111 10.97 -13.98 17.34
C ASN A 111 11.49 -12.69 18.02
N VAL A 112 12.23 -11.82 17.34
CA VAL A 112 12.53 -10.46 17.84
C VAL A 112 11.51 -9.47 17.27
N VAL A 113 11.07 -8.50 18.09
CA VAL A 113 10.18 -7.43 17.64
C VAL A 113 10.84 -6.70 16.48
N ALA A 114 10.18 -6.70 15.33
CA ALA A 114 10.71 -6.02 14.16
C ALA A 114 10.87 -4.52 14.46
N THR A 115 12.10 -4.02 14.40
CA THR A 115 12.38 -2.59 14.42
C THR A 115 11.99 -1.99 13.06
N MET A 116 11.45 -0.77 13.10
CA MET A 116 11.14 -0.02 11.89
C MET A 116 11.97 1.26 11.94
N GLN A 117 12.69 1.54 10.86
CA GLN A 117 13.57 2.70 10.74
C GLN A 117 13.05 3.60 9.64
N ILE A 118 13.04 4.92 9.87
CA ILE A 118 12.71 5.92 8.86
C ILE A 118 13.98 6.25 8.07
N ILE A 119 13.88 6.21 6.75
CA ILE A 119 14.91 6.67 5.81
C ILE A 119 14.39 7.92 5.13
N GLY A 120 14.93 9.08 5.49
CA GLY A 120 14.48 10.41 5.09
C GLY A 120 14.15 11.27 6.30
N ASP A 121 13.63 12.47 6.08
CA ASP A 121 13.29 13.44 7.11
C ASP A 121 11.78 13.69 7.16
N VAL A 122 11.20 13.55 8.36
CA VAL A 122 9.77 13.79 8.63
C VAL A 122 9.54 14.90 9.66
N LYS A 123 10.63 15.41 10.26
CA LYS A 123 10.51 16.43 11.30
C LYS A 123 9.86 17.68 10.75
N ASP A 124 8.85 18.17 11.45
CA ASP A 124 8.06 19.36 11.07
C ASP A 124 7.37 19.23 9.70
N LYS A 125 7.14 18.00 9.20
CA LYS A 125 6.51 17.71 7.89
C LYS A 125 5.09 17.18 8.04
N ASN A 126 4.28 17.43 7.01
CA ASN A 126 3.02 16.74 6.80
C ASN A 126 3.29 15.49 5.94
N VAL A 127 3.02 14.32 6.48
CA VAL A 127 3.33 13.04 5.83
C VAL A 127 2.06 12.43 5.25
N VAL A 128 2.15 11.92 4.02
CA VAL A 128 1.14 11.03 3.42
C VAL A 128 1.77 9.67 3.14
N LEU A 129 1.37 8.67 3.92
CA LEU A 129 1.71 7.26 3.71
C LEU A 129 0.88 6.70 2.56
N VAL A 130 1.54 6.02 1.60
CA VAL A 130 0.89 5.43 0.43
C VAL A 130 1.09 3.92 0.43
N ASP A 131 -0.01 3.17 0.31
CA ASP A 131 0.01 1.70 0.20
C ASP A 131 -1.02 1.22 -0.85
N ASP A 132 -1.01 -0.07 -1.22
CA ASP A 132 -2.05 -0.67 -2.06
C ASP A 132 -3.21 -1.22 -1.21
N ILE A 133 -2.90 -1.75 -0.03
CA ILE A 133 -3.87 -2.48 0.77
C ILE A 133 -3.63 -2.28 2.26
N VAL A 134 -4.71 -2.13 3.00
CA VAL A 134 -4.70 -2.21 4.45
C VAL A 134 -5.56 -3.39 4.90
N ASP A 135 -4.89 -4.40 5.44
CA ASP A 135 -5.53 -5.60 5.98
C ASP A 135 -5.70 -5.42 7.51
N THR A 136 -4.76 -5.86 8.34
CA THR A 136 -4.83 -5.71 9.80
C THR A 136 -4.32 -4.37 10.32
N ALA A 137 -3.94 -3.45 9.46
CA ALA A 137 -3.37 -2.13 9.73
C ALA A 137 -2.07 -2.08 10.56
N GLY A 138 -1.48 -3.23 10.92
CA GLY A 138 -0.33 -3.25 11.84
C GLY A 138 0.91 -2.55 11.31
N THR A 139 1.20 -2.61 10.02
CA THR A 139 2.39 -1.98 9.42
C THR A 139 2.21 -0.48 9.28
N ILE A 140 1.05 -0.05 8.76
CA ILE A 140 0.79 1.36 8.47
C ILE A 140 0.63 2.19 9.76
N THR A 141 -0.02 1.66 10.79
CA THR A 141 -0.16 2.34 12.08
C THR A 141 1.17 2.43 12.83
N LYS A 142 2.00 1.38 12.76
CA LYS A 142 3.35 1.42 13.32
C LYS A 142 4.21 2.47 12.62
N ALA A 143 4.14 2.56 11.27
CA ALA A 143 4.85 3.58 10.51
C ALA A 143 4.40 4.99 10.92
N ALA A 144 3.09 5.22 11.05
CA ALA A 144 2.54 6.49 11.48
C ALA A 144 3.03 6.91 12.88
N ASN A 145 2.99 6.00 13.84
CA ASN A 145 3.42 6.28 15.22
C ASN A 145 4.90 6.69 15.27
N ILE A 146 5.77 5.94 14.59
CA ILE A 146 7.21 6.24 14.53
C ILE A 146 7.48 7.60 13.86
N MET A 147 6.71 7.96 12.82
CA MET A 147 6.83 9.26 12.17
C MET A 147 6.37 10.39 13.08
N MET A 148 5.29 10.21 13.85
CA MET A 148 4.87 11.17 14.86
C MET A 148 5.90 11.32 15.98
N GLU A 149 6.47 10.22 16.48
CA GLU A 149 7.56 10.22 17.45
C GLU A 149 8.83 10.92 16.92
N ALA A 150 9.08 10.84 15.60
CA ALA A 150 10.16 11.54 14.92
C ALA A 150 9.87 13.03 14.65
N GLY A 151 8.72 13.54 15.09
CA GLY A 151 8.36 14.97 15.03
C GLY A 151 7.60 15.39 13.78
N ALA A 152 6.93 14.48 13.09
CA ALA A 152 6.00 14.85 12.02
C ALA A 152 4.86 15.75 12.53
N LYS A 153 4.44 16.75 11.75
CA LYS A 153 3.30 17.61 12.09
C LYS A 153 1.97 16.84 12.02
N SER A 154 1.83 16.02 11.02
CA SER A 154 0.68 15.14 10.83
C SER A 154 1.08 13.95 9.97
N VAL A 155 0.39 12.82 10.17
CA VAL A 155 0.54 11.64 9.32
C VAL A 155 -0.85 11.21 8.85
N ARG A 156 -1.03 11.19 7.53
CA ARG A 156 -2.20 10.65 6.85
C ARG A 156 -1.81 9.37 6.12
N ALA A 157 -2.77 8.53 5.85
CA ALA A 157 -2.56 7.34 5.04
C ALA A 157 -3.62 7.23 3.95
N ILE A 158 -3.18 6.79 2.78
CA ILE A 158 -4.06 6.43 1.67
C ILE A 158 -3.73 5.02 1.21
N ALA A 159 -4.75 4.23 0.91
CA ALA A 159 -4.58 2.91 0.30
C ALA A 159 -5.77 2.59 -0.61
N SER A 160 -5.50 1.82 -1.67
CA SER A 160 -6.55 1.48 -2.63
C SER A 160 -7.57 0.53 -2.02
N HIS A 161 -7.12 -0.52 -1.35
CA HIS A 161 -7.98 -1.62 -0.90
C HIS A 161 -8.18 -1.62 0.62
N CYS A 162 -9.45 -1.43 1.04
CA CYS A 162 -9.87 -1.35 2.43
C CYS A 162 -10.34 -2.73 2.95
N VAL A 163 -9.43 -3.69 3.14
CA VAL A 163 -9.80 -5.01 3.70
C VAL A 163 -10.19 -4.90 5.17
N MET A 164 -9.43 -4.15 5.96
CA MET A 164 -9.71 -3.80 7.35
C MET A 164 -10.11 -4.98 8.25
N SER A 165 -9.40 -6.11 8.10
CA SER A 165 -9.59 -7.27 8.97
C SER A 165 -9.28 -6.95 10.43
N ASP A 166 -10.02 -7.53 11.36
CA ASP A 166 -9.79 -7.37 12.80
C ASP A 166 -8.31 -7.60 13.17
N PRO A 167 -7.74 -6.74 14.03
CA PRO A 167 -8.28 -5.59 14.73
C PRO A 167 -7.93 -4.24 14.06
N ALA A 168 -8.03 -4.10 12.74
CA ALA A 168 -7.54 -2.93 11.99
C ALA A 168 -8.17 -1.63 12.47
N SER A 169 -9.50 -1.58 12.61
CA SER A 169 -10.21 -0.37 13.03
C SER A 169 -9.74 0.14 14.39
N PHE A 170 -9.57 -0.77 15.35
CA PHE A 170 -9.05 -0.43 16.68
C PHE A 170 -7.60 0.12 16.58
N ARG A 171 -6.74 -0.53 15.81
CA ARG A 171 -5.34 -0.08 15.63
C ARG A 171 -5.25 1.29 15.00
N VAL A 172 -6.12 1.59 14.02
CA VAL A 172 -6.16 2.90 13.38
C VAL A 172 -6.58 3.97 14.36
N GLN A 173 -7.63 3.74 15.16
CA GLN A 173 -8.11 4.68 16.18
C GLN A 173 -7.07 4.98 17.26
N GLU A 174 -6.30 3.98 17.68
CA GLU A 174 -5.24 4.13 18.70
C GLU A 174 -3.91 4.64 18.12
N SER A 175 -3.82 4.89 16.82
CA SER A 175 -2.59 5.32 16.17
C SER A 175 -2.46 6.84 16.08
N GLY A 176 -1.25 7.31 15.73
CA GLY A 176 -0.98 8.71 15.43
C GLY A 176 -1.47 9.16 14.03
N LEU A 177 -2.30 8.38 13.34
CA LEU A 177 -2.89 8.78 12.07
C LEU A 177 -3.89 9.91 12.26
N THR A 178 -3.71 10.99 11.51
CA THR A 178 -4.68 12.09 11.43
C THR A 178 -5.89 11.68 10.60
N GLU A 179 -5.66 10.88 9.56
CA GLU A 179 -6.69 10.49 8.59
C GLU A 179 -6.25 9.23 7.85
N MET A 180 -7.21 8.40 7.46
CA MET A 180 -7.01 7.24 6.60
C MET A 180 -8.08 7.21 5.51
N VAL A 181 -7.65 7.16 4.25
CA VAL A 181 -8.52 7.27 3.08
C VAL A 181 -8.34 6.07 2.17
N PHE A 182 -9.44 5.56 1.67
CA PHE A 182 -9.51 4.43 0.75
C PHE A 182 -10.32 4.75 -0.49
N THR A 183 -10.17 3.93 -1.51
CA THR A 183 -11.16 3.83 -2.58
C THR A 183 -12.27 2.88 -2.15
N ASP A 184 -13.33 2.82 -2.92
CA ASP A 184 -14.46 1.90 -2.78
C ASP A 184 -14.30 0.62 -3.64
N SER A 185 -13.05 0.13 -3.74
CA SER A 185 -12.73 -1.06 -4.54
C SER A 185 -13.17 -2.39 -3.91
N ILE A 186 -13.59 -2.36 -2.64
CA ILE A 186 -14.15 -3.49 -1.87
C ILE A 186 -15.54 -3.10 -1.40
#